data_f02b3399325ee79a807f129ee6dda5c3
#
_entry.id   f02b3399325ee79a807f129ee6dda5c3
#
_cell.length_a   1.000
_cell.length_b   1.000
_cell.length_c   1.000
_cell.angle_alpha   90.00
_cell.angle_beta   90.00
_cell.angle_gamma   90.00
#
_symmetry.space_group_name_H-M   'P 1'
#
loop_
_entity.id
_entity.type
_entity.pdbx_description
1 polymer ?
#
loop_
_entity_poly.entity_id
_entity_poly.type
_entity_poly.pdbx_seq_one_letter_code
_entity_poly.pdbx_strand_id
1 'polypeptide(L)'
;MAQAGGQDRLVYCFDIDGTICTNTYGDYHQAQPFAERIAHVNALFDDGHTVKLFTARGTTTGIDWRDATTTQLAGWGVKYHELILGKPHADVFIDDKAIDSEQYAW
;
A
#
# COMPACT_ATOMS: atom_id res chain seq x y z
N MET A 1 -10.62 18.33 11.91
CA MET A 1 -11.00 18.38 11.78
C MET A 1 -11.39 18.09 12.25
N ALA A 2 -10.97 17.97 12.38
CA ALA A 2 -11.25 17.92 12.41
C ALA A 2 -11.57 17.57 12.80
N GLN A 3 -11.28 17.18 12.96
CA GLN A 3 -11.56 17.06 12.97
C GLN A 3 -11.91 16.85 13.24
N ALA A 4 -11.76 16.85 13.83
CA ALA A 4 -12.05 16.75 13.87
C ALA A 4 -12.67 16.62 14.05
N GLY A 5 -11.96 16.59 14.58
CA GLY A 5 -13.03 16.61 14.98
C GLY A 5 -14.04 16.29 14.04
N GLY A 6 -14.72 16.47 13.92
CA GLY A 6 -15.57 16.21 12.84
C GLY A 6 -14.89 15.76 11.55
N GLN A 7 -13.72 15.21 11.69
CA GLN A 7 -13.00 14.69 10.53
C GLN A 7 -13.66 13.42 10.02
N ASP A 8 -13.88 13.35 8.73
CA ASP A 8 -14.35 12.12 8.10
C ASP A 8 -13.28 11.04 8.16
N ARG A 9 -13.69 9.85 8.55
CA ARG A 9 -12.83 8.67 8.49
C ARG A 9 -12.93 8.07 7.11
N LEU A 10 -11.82 8.02 6.40
CA LEU A 10 -11.75 7.49 5.05
C LEU A 10 -11.09 6.12 5.04
N VAL A 11 -11.34 5.37 3.99
CA VAL A 11 -10.67 4.10 3.72
C VAL A 11 -9.68 4.35 2.58
N TYR A 12 -8.40 4.17 2.86
CA TYR A 12 -7.34 4.28 1.87
C TYR A 12 -6.88 2.88 1.48
N CYS A 13 -6.64 2.68 0.20
CA CYS A 13 -6.11 1.43 -0.32
C CYS A 13 -4.86 1.74 -1.11
N PHE A 14 -3.70 1.31 -0.61
CA PHE A 14 -2.41 1.55 -1.25
C PHE A 14 -1.90 0.28 -1.91
N ASP A 15 -1.38 0.42 -3.13
CA ASP A 15 -0.54 -0.59 -3.74
C ASP A 15 0.80 -0.65 -3.00
N ILE A 16 1.58 -1.69 -3.21
CA ILE A 16 2.88 -1.87 -2.55
C ILE A 16 4.01 -1.52 -3.51
N ASP A 17 4.31 -2.39 -4.46
CA ASP A 17 5.45 -2.22 -5.37
C ASP A 17 5.23 -1.04 -6.32
N GLY A 18 6.19 -0.12 -6.36
CA GLY A 18 6.09 1.12 -7.12
C GLY A 18 5.29 2.21 -6.44
N THR A 19 4.75 1.96 -5.24
CA THR A 19 3.91 2.91 -4.50
C THR A 19 4.50 3.25 -3.14
N ILE A 20 4.73 2.27 -2.27
CA ILE A 20 5.38 2.50 -0.97
C ILE A 20 6.79 1.93 -0.92
N CYS A 21 7.22 1.28 -1.97
CA CYS A 21 8.58 0.76 -2.13
C CYS A 21 8.92 0.72 -3.62
N THR A 22 10.18 0.39 -3.92
CA THR A 22 10.63 0.25 -5.31
C THR A 22 9.91 -0.90 -5.99
N ASN A 23 9.74 -0.78 -7.31
CA ASN A 23 9.25 -1.88 -8.14
C ASN A 23 10.45 -2.75 -8.55
N THR A 24 10.40 -4.03 -8.23
CA THR A 24 11.51 -4.96 -8.49
C THR A 24 11.16 -6.01 -9.54
N TYR A 25 9.98 -5.89 -10.16
CA TYR A 25 9.55 -6.78 -11.23
C TYR A 25 9.59 -8.27 -10.84
N GLY A 26 9.13 -8.58 -9.64
CA GLY A 26 9.02 -9.94 -9.12
C GLY A 26 10.11 -10.33 -8.11
N ASP A 27 11.18 -9.57 -8.00
CA ASP A 27 12.24 -9.82 -7.02
C ASP A 27 11.95 -9.04 -5.73
N TYR A 28 10.86 -9.41 -5.06
CA TYR A 28 10.29 -8.63 -3.97
C TYR A 28 11.21 -8.50 -2.76
N HIS A 29 12.11 -9.45 -2.55
CA HIS A 29 13.09 -9.38 -1.44
C HIS A 29 14.09 -8.25 -1.61
N GLN A 30 14.26 -7.74 -2.84
CA GLN A 30 15.16 -6.63 -3.15
C GLN A 30 14.49 -5.27 -3.07
N ALA A 31 13.19 -5.21 -2.78
CA ALA A 31 12.45 -3.95 -2.71
C ALA A 31 13.00 -3.07 -1.58
N GLN A 32 13.13 -1.77 -1.88
CA GLN A 32 13.58 -0.76 -0.92
C GLN A 32 12.40 0.13 -0.54
N PRO A 33 12.18 0.42 0.75
CA PRO A 33 11.05 1.21 1.18
C PRO A 33 11.22 2.68 0.81
N PHE A 34 10.10 3.34 0.48
CA PHE A 34 10.05 4.80 0.34
C PHE A 34 9.65 5.38 1.70
N ALA A 35 10.64 5.75 2.50
CA ALA A 35 10.43 6.13 3.90
C ALA A 35 9.40 7.25 4.08
N GLU A 36 9.43 8.26 3.20
CA GLU A 36 8.49 9.39 3.31
C GLU A 36 7.06 8.97 3.02
N ARG A 37 6.87 8.08 2.06
CA ARG A 37 5.54 7.57 1.72
C ARG A 37 4.98 6.69 2.82
N ILE A 38 5.83 5.86 3.41
CA ILE A 38 5.45 5.02 4.56
C ILE A 38 5.08 5.91 5.76
N ALA A 39 5.82 6.99 5.99
CA ALA A 39 5.48 7.94 7.06
C ALA A 39 4.09 8.54 6.83
N HIS A 40 3.75 8.88 5.60
CA HIS A 40 2.42 9.39 5.25
C HIS A 40 1.33 8.34 5.51
N VAL A 41 1.53 7.11 5.08
CA VAL A 41 0.60 6.00 5.34
C VAL A 41 0.38 5.85 6.84
N ASN A 42 1.46 5.87 7.61
CA ASN A 42 1.39 5.73 9.07
C ASN A 42 0.66 6.91 9.72
N ALA A 43 0.83 8.12 9.21
CA ALA A 43 0.10 9.29 9.70
C ALA A 43 -1.40 9.13 9.47
N LEU A 44 -1.83 8.64 8.31
CA LEU A 44 -3.23 8.34 8.04
C LEU A 44 -3.79 7.30 9.02
N PHE A 45 -3.01 6.25 9.26
CA PHE A 45 -3.39 5.23 10.23
C PHE A 45 -3.56 5.84 11.63
N ASP A 46 -2.61 6.64 12.07
CA ASP A 46 -2.63 7.27 13.39
C ASP A 46 -3.77 8.27 13.52
N ASP A 47 -4.17 8.93 12.44
CA ASP A 47 -5.29 9.87 12.40
C ASP A 47 -6.66 9.17 12.41
N GLY A 48 -6.68 7.85 12.39
CA GLY A 48 -7.91 7.07 12.50
C GLY A 48 -8.54 6.65 11.19
N HIS A 49 -7.88 6.89 10.07
CA HIS A 49 -8.35 6.36 8.79
C HIS A 49 -8.09 4.85 8.72
N THR A 50 -8.86 4.16 7.91
CA THR A 50 -8.62 2.74 7.62
C THR A 50 -7.59 2.64 6.50
N VAL A 51 -6.54 1.85 6.71
CA VAL A 51 -5.49 1.63 5.72
C VAL A 51 -5.51 0.18 5.26
N LYS A 52 -5.69 -0.01 3.96
CA LYS A 52 -5.59 -1.33 3.32
C LYS A 52 -4.42 -1.30 2.35
N LEU A 53 -3.74 -2.43 2.24
CA LEU A 53 -2.69 -2.63 1.24
C LEU A 53 -3.18 -3.69 0.25
N PHE A 54 -3.01 -3.43 -1.03
CA PHE A 54 -3.52 -4.29 -2.09
C PHE A 54 -2.41 -4.56 -3.10
N THR A 55 -2.03 -5.82 -3.29
CA THR A 55 -0.85 -6.18 -4.06
C THR A 55 -1.12 -7.28 -5.07
N ALA A 56 -0.45 -7.18 -6.22
CA ALA A 56 -0.43 -8.21 -7.25
C ALA A 56 0.68 -9.25 -7.04
N ARG A 57 1.40 -9.19 -5.92
CA ARG A 57 2.45 -10.17 -5.64
C ARG A 57 1.86 -11.57 -5.64
N GLY A 58 2.38 -12.42 -6.51
CA GLY A 58 1.94 -13.80 -6.66
C GLY A 58 0.69 -13.99 -7.52
N THR A 59 0.04 -12.93 -7.98
CA THR A 59 -1.18 -13.04 -8.78
C THR A 59 -0.95 -13.83 -10.07
N THR A 60 0.15 -13.54 -10.78
CA THR A 60 0.46 -14.19 -12.06
C THR A 60 1.07 -15.58 -11.88
N THR A 61 1.93 -15.75 -10.89
CA THR A 61 2.70 -16.99 -10.70
C THR A 61 1.99 -18.02 -9.82
N GLY A 62 1.04 -17.58 -9.00
CA GLY A 62 0.40 -18.45 -8.01
C GLY A 62 1.24 -18.70 -6.76
N ILE A 63 2.42 -18.05 -6.65
CA ILE A 63 3.26 -18.18 -5.47
C ILE A 63 2.63 -17.38 -4.32
N ASP A 64 2.56 -17.99 -3.14
CA ASP A 64 2.03 -17.31 -1.96
C ASP A 64 3.10 -16.39 -1.35
N TRP A 65 2.90 -15.09 -1.51
CA TRP A 65 3.80 -14.06 -0.99
C TRP A 65 3.32 -13.43 0.32
N ARG A 66 2.27 -13.97 0.94
CA ARG A 66 1.69 -13.33 2.14
C ARG A 66 2.68 -13.22 3.28
N ASP A 67 3.33 -14.32 3.67
CA ASP A 67 4.22 -14.30 4.82
C ASP A 67 5.45 -13.43 4.58
N ALA A 68 6.07 -13.54 3.42
CA ALA A 68 7.22 -12.72 3.05
C ALA A 68 6.87 -11.24 3.03
N THR A 69 5.70 -10.89 2.48
CA THR A 69 5.23 -9.51 2.42
C THR A 69 4.92 -8.97 3.81
N THR A 70 4.25 -9.74 4.65
CA THR A 70 3.94 -9.35 6.03
C THR A 70 5.23 -9.08 6.82
N THR A 71 6.22 -9.95 6.69
CA THR A 71 7.51 -9.78 7.35
C THR A 71 8.23 -8.52 6.87
N GLN A 72 8.20 -8.27 5.56
CA GLN A 72 8.84 -7.10 4.96
C GLN A 72 8.17 -5.79 5.43
N LEU A 73 6.84 -5.76 5.43
CA LEU A 73 6.08 -4.60 5.90
C LEU A 73 6.35 -4.30 7.37
N ALA A 74 6.43 -5.34 8.21
CA ALA A 74 6.76 -5.20 9.62
C ALA A 74 8.17 -4.61 9.78
N GLY A 75 9.14 -5.09 9.01
CA GLY A 75 10.50 -4.59 9.01
C GLY A 75 10.59 -3.13 8.60
N TRP A 76 9.72 -2.67 7.73
CA TRP A 76 9.66 -1.26 7.30
C TRP A 76 8.82 -0.38 8.24
N GLY A 77 8.16 -0.97 9.23
CA GLY A 77 7.32 -0.23 10.17
C GLY A 77 6.02 0.30 9.56
N VAL A 78 5.48 -0.37 8.55
CA VAL A 78 4.22 0.05 7.91
C VAL A 78 3.05 -0.31 8.80
N LYS A 79 2.17 0.65 9.05
CA LYS A 79 0.94 0.47 9.80
C LYS A 79 -0.23 0.29 8.84
N TYR A 80 -0.99 -0.76 9.00
CA TYR A 80 -2.14 -1.04 8.14
C TYR A 80 -3.13 -1.95 8.87
N HIS A 81 -4.36 -1.97 8.40
CA HIS A 81 -5.41 -2.81 8.97
C HIS A 81 -5.55 -4.13 8.23
N GLU A 82 -5.32 -4.12 6.92
CA GLU A 82 -5.58 -5.29 6.08
C GLU A 82 -4.58 -5.35 4.94
N LEU A 83 -4.04 -6.54 4.69
CA LEU A 83 -3.22 -6.85 3.53
C LEU A 83 -4.02 -7.76 2.62
N ILE A 84 -4.29 -7.30 1.39
CA ILE A 84 -5.07 -8.03 0.40
C ILE A 84 -4.15 -8.41 -0.75
N LEU A 85 -4.02 -9.71 -1.00
CA LEU A 85 -3.34 -10.23 -2.18
C LEU A 85 -4.38 -10.47 -3.28
N GLY A 86 -3.91 -10.75 -4.50
CA GLY A 86 -4.81 -11.05 -5.61
C GLY A 86 -5.22 -9.84 -6.43
N LYS A 87 -4.53 -8.71 -6.28
CA LYS A 87 -4.73 -7.59 -7.20
C LYS A 87 -4.45 -8.08 -8.62
N PRO A 88 -5.36 -7.84 -9.59
CA PRO A 88 -5.13 -8.27 -10.97
C PRO A 88 -3.85 -7.66 -11.54
N HIS A 89 -3.14 -8.42 -12.35
CA HIS A 89 -2.05 -7.87 -13.15
C HIS A 89 -2.66 -7.18 -14.37
N ALA A 90 -2.36 -5.90 -14.55
CA ALA A 90 -2.85 -5.11 -15.68
C ALA A 90 -1.87 -3.98 -15.97
N ASP A 91 -1.82 -3.55 -17.21
CA ASP A 91 -1.00 -2.41 -17.61
C ASP A 91 -1.66 -1.08 -17.25
N VAL A 92 -3.01 -1.06 -17.26
CA VAL A 92 -3.79 0.16 -17.00
C VAL A 92 -4.97 -0.18 -16.10
N PHE A 93 -5.11 0.56 -15.01
CA PHE A 93 -6.28 0.51 -14.14
C PHE A 93 -7.13 1.75 -14.37
N ILE A 94 -8.38 1.53 -14.75
CA ILE A 94 -9.35 2.62 -14.97
C ILE A 94 -10.38 2.50 -13.86
N ASP A 95 -10.47 3.52 -13.02
CA ASP A 95 -11.24 3.50 -11.79
C ASP A 95 -11.63 4.94 -11.44
N ASP A 96 -12.80 5.11 -10.85
CA ASP A 96 -13.31 6.44 -10.47
C ASP A 96 -12.65 7.03 -9.23
N LYS A 97 -11.90 6.22 -8.45
CA LYS A 97 -11.32 6.63 -7.17
C LYS A 97 -9.80 6.56 -7.12
N ALA A 98 -9.19 5.87 -8.08
CA ALA A 98 -7.75 5.65 -8.05
C ALA A 98 -6.97 6.90 -8.41
N ILE A 99 -5.85 7.09 -7.72
CA ILE A 99 -4.89 8.16 -7.99
C ILE A 99 -3.55 7.49 -8.26
N ASP A 100 -2.87 7.89 -9.34
CA ASP A 100 -1.53 7.41 -9.63
C ASP A 100 -0.59 7.83 -8.50
N SER A 101 0.26 6.91 -8.03
CA SER A 101 1.14 7.15 -6.88
C SER A 101 2.10 8.32 -7.12
N GLU A 102 2.45 8.63 -8.37
CA GLU A 102 3.31 9.75 -8.71
C GLU A 102 2.55 11.09 -8.72
N GLN A 103 1.23 11.05 -8.76
CA GLN A 103 0.36 12.24 -8.73
C GLN A 103 -0.25 12.47 -7.35
N TYR A 104 -0.19 11.50 -6.47
CA TYR A 104 -0.77 11.60 -5.14
C TYR A 104 0.04 12.58 -4.28
N ALA A 105 -0.65 13.37 -3.47
CA ALA A 105 -0.02 14.32 -2.56
C ALA A 105 0.41 13.60 -1.26
N TRP A 106 1.57 13.06 -1.28
CA TRP A 106 2.15 12.34 -0.15
C TRP A 106 2.45 13.20 1.08
#